data_3e51956bde558ddfbc2c14130075a05b
#
_entry.id   3e51956bde558ddfbc2c14130075a05b
#
_cell.length_a   1.000
_cell.length_b   1.000
_cell.length_c   1.000
_cell.angle_alpha   90.00
_cell.angle_beta   90.00
_cell.angle_gamma   90.00
#
_symmetry.space_group_name_H-M   'P 1'
#
loop_
_entity.id
_entity.type
_entity.pdbx_description
1 polymer ?
#
loop_
_entity_poly.entity_id
_entity_poly.type
_entity_poly.pdbx_seq_one_letter_code
_entity_poly.pdbx_strand_id
1 'polypeptide(L)'
;MGRAVKTEAVVLRSMRYGEADRILHLYTPARGRVGAIAKGVRRARSRFGGRLEPFFRLRVELHEGRGELLTVTGAQTVDAYARLREDASALDAAARACDAVGRLFETSEPHPGVFNLLCRKLALLDEHAARDRTPADVHAADPADAGAEGDGGNPPDARSGALAFRLKLLVAAGLAPQLGACAACGEREHLVGFSGAAGGVVCAACEAGSFALGEHAYRFMTDAFGAPLHEAPQAPETALAQVERAISATLEHHANLRLMPASGRSRRAAVS
;
A
#
# COMPACT_ATOMS: atom_id res chain seq x y z
N MET A 1 5.56 36.97 2.83
CA MET A 1 6.34 36.13 1.89
C MET A 1 6.01 34.66 2.20
N GLY A 2 5.58 33.87 1.21
CA GLY A 2 5.27 32.45 1.42
C GLY A 2 6.55 31.66 1.73
N ARG A 3 6.41 30.61 2.57
CA ARG A 3 7.53 29.77 3.01
C ARG A 3 7.84 28.72 1.94
N ALA A 4 9.11 28.61 1.55
CA ALA A 4 9.57 27.49 0.71
C ALA A 4 9.89 26.28 1.59
N VAL A 5 9.41 25.10 1.18
CA VAL A 5 9.61 23.82 1.87
C VAL A 5 10.25 22.84 0.90
N LYS A 6 11.38 22.26 1.32
CA LYS A 6 12.01 21.14 0.60
C LYS A 6 11.75 19.84 1.37
N THR A 7 11.21 18.85 0.69
CA THR A 7 10.90 17.55 1.30
C THR A 7 10.93 16.43 0.25
N GLU A 8 10.99 15.21 0.70
CA GLU A 8 10.64 14.06 -0.15
C GLU A 8 9.13 13.89 -0.21
N ALA A 9 8.64 13.34 -1.29
CA ALA A 9 7.22 13.06 -1.50
C ALA A 9 7.03 11.87 -2.42
N VAL A 10 5.98 11.10 -2.19
CA VAL A 10 5.42 10.15 -3.17
C VAL A 10 4.20 10.80 -3.81
N VAL A 11 4.11 10.74 -5.14
CA VAL A 11 2.93 11.21 -5.87
C VAL A 11 1.84 10.14 -5.76
N LEU A 12 0.85 10.36 -4.90
CA LEU A 12 -0.28 9.44 -4.74
C LEU A 12 -1.22 9.50 -5.95
N ARG A 13 -1.47 10.71 -6.43
CA ARG A 13 -2.40 10.98 -7.54
C ARG A 13 -2.00 12.25 -8.27
N SER A 14 -2.22 12.27 -9.58
CA SER A 14 -2.00 13.43 -10.45
C SER A 14 -3.22 13.65 -11.32
N MET A 15 -3.82 14.82 -11.27
CA MET A 15 -5.03 15.19 -12.00
C MET A 15 -4.78 16.39 -12.90
N ARG A 16 -5.36 16.37 -14.09
CA ARG A 16 -5.33 17.54 -15.01
C ARG A 16 -6.13 18.68 -14.39
N TYR A 17 -5.58 19.88 -14.47
CA TYR A 17 -6.23 21.10 -14.01
C TYR A 17 -6.01 22.22 -15.02
N GLY A 18 -7.08 22.83 -15.49
CA GLY A 18 -6.99 23.81 -16.59
C GLY A 18 -6.29 23.26 -17.84
N GLU A 19 -5.71 24.15 -18.64
CA GLU A 19 -5.11 23.79 -19.93
C GLU A 19 -3.72 23.15 -19.80
N ALA A 20 -2.91 23.60 -18.85
CA ALA A 20 -1.50 23.22 -18.76
C ALA A 20 -1.03 22.75 -17.38
N ASP A 21 -1.87 22.82 -16.38
CA ASP A 21 -1.51 22.54 -14.98
C ASP A 21 -1.94 21.12 -14.54
N ARG A 22 -1.42 20.70 -13.39
CA ARG A 22 -1.86 19.50 -12.69
C ARG A 22 -2.01 19.79 -11.20
N ILE A 23 -3.03 19.19 -10.57
CA ILE A 23 -3.13 19.07 -9.13
C ILE A 23 -2.55 17.71 -8.74
N LEU A 24 -1.66 17.73 -7.77
CA LEU A 24 -0.98 16.57 -7.22
C LEU A 24 -1.45 16.34 -5.79
N HIS A 25 -1.76 15.11 -5.45
CA HIS A 25 -1.83 14.65 -4.08
C HIS A 25 -0.51 13.98 -3.76
N LEU A 26 0.24 14.57 -2.85
CA LEU A 26 1.57 14.13 -2.42
C LEU A 26 1.47 13.57 -1.01
N TYR A 27 2.25 12.54 -0.70
CA TYR A 27 2.47 12.08 0.65
C TYR A 27 3.93 12.35 1.05
N THR A 28 4.11 13.04 2.16
CA THR A 28 5.42 13.49 2.63
C THR A 28 5.70 12.99 4.05
N PRO A 29 6.97 12.75 4.45
CA PRO A 29 7.27 12.26 5.80
C PRO A 29 6.98 13.29 6.90
N ALA A 30 7.15 14.58 6.60
CA ALA A 30 7.07 15.66 7.59
C ALA A 30 5.70 16.35 7.65
N ARG A 31 4.84 16.15 6.65
CA ARG A 31 3.53 16.83 6.54
C ARG A 31 2.40 15.90 6.11
N GLY A 32 2.59 14.58 6.17
CA GLY A 32 1.57 13.64 5.71
C GLY A 32 1.10 13.94 4.28
N ARG A 33 -0.22 13.95 4.06
CA ARG A 33 -0.83 14.25 2.77
C ARG A 33 -0.92 15.75 2.53
N VAL A 34 -0.42 16.18 1.38
CA VAL A 34 -0.50 17.59 0.94
C VAL A 34 -1.02 17.67 -0.50
N GLY A 35 -1.86 18.67 -0.76
CA GLY A 35 -2.28 19.07 -2.09
C GLY A 35 -1.30 20.09 -2.69
N ALA A 36 -0.91 19.90 -3.95
CA ALA A 36 -0.02 20.85 -4.62
C ALA A 36 -0.44 21.07 -6.08
N ILE A 37 -0.25 22.29 -6.57
CA ILE A 37 -0.43 22.63 -7.97
C ILE A 37 0.91 22.72 -8.67
N ALA A 38 1.05 22.05 -9.80
CA ALA A 38 2.21 22.13 -10.67
C ALA A 38 1.82 22.87 -11.95
N LYS A 39 2.27 24.12 -12.07
CA LYS A 39 1.90 25.01 -13.17
C LYS A 39 2.71 24.72 -14.42
N GLY A 40 2.05 24.72 -15.59
CA GLY A 40 2.68 24.57 -16.89
C GLY A 40 3.26 23.19 -17.16
N VAL A 41 2.90 22.16 -16.42
CA VAL A 41 3.45 20.78 -16.56
C VAL A 41 3.22 20.19 -17.94
N ARG A 42 2.09 20.52 -18.57
CA ARG A 42 1.67 19.97 -19.87
C ARG A 42 2.17 20.79 -21.07
N ARG A 43 2.94 21.85 -20.84
CA ARG A 43 3.55 22.62 -21.93
C ARG A 43 4.71 21.84 -22.53
N ALA A 44 4.93 21.97 -23.84
CA ALA A 44 5.99 21.27 -24.56
C ALA A 44 7.40 21.49 -23.96
N ARG A 45 7.66 22.67 -23.37
CA ARG A 45 8.91 23.01 -22.70
C ARG A 45 8.70 23.07 -21.16
N SER A 46 8.03 22.07 -20.60
CA SER A 46 7.86 22.00 -19.15
C SER A 46 9.18 21.70 -18.46
N ARG A 47 9.50 22.48 -17.42
CA ARG A 47 10.67 22.23 -16.55
C ARG A 47 10.58 20.93 -15.75
N PHE A 48 9.39 20.35 -15.64
CA PHE A 48 9.17 19.12 -14.87
C PHE A 48 9.37 17.85 -15.70
N GLY A 49 9.25 17.93 -17.04
CA GLY A 49 9.25 16.75 -17.90
C GLY A 49 8.16 15.76 -17.46
N GLY A 50 8.44 14.47 -17.50
CA GLY A 50 7.52 13.40 -17.02
C GLY A 50 7.63 13.08 -15.51
N ARG A 51 8.25 13.95 -14.69
CA ARG A 51 8.58 13.61 -13.29
C ARG A 51 7.40 13.60 -12.32
N LEU A 52 6.29 14.26 -12.65
CA LEU A 52 5.15 14.41 -11.73
C LEU A 52 4.04 13.37 -11.98
N GLU A 53 4.43 12.20 -12.41
CA GLU A 53 3.50 11.08 -12.62
C GLU A 53 3.22 10.34 -11.29
N PRO A 54 2.06 9.66 -11.16
CA PRO A 54 1.75 8.87 -9.97
C PRO A 54 2.84 7.85 -9.64
N PHE A 55 3.01 7.57 -8.37
CA PHE A 55 3.94 6.61 -7.75
C PHE A 55 5.41 7.05 -7.72
N PHE A 56 5.82 8.09 -8.44
CA PHE A 56 7.20 8.60 -8.34
C PHE A 56 7.51 9.08 -6.92
N ARG A 57 8.67 8.66 -6.42
CA ARG A 57 9.31 9.26 -5.24
C ARG A 57 10.17 10.42 -5.71
N LEU A 58 9.91 11.59 -5.18
CA LEU A 58 10.51 12.85 -5.61
C LEU A 58 11.12 13.58 -4.42
N ARG A 59 12.15 14.35 -4.66
CA ARG A 59 12.53 15.48 -3.83
C ARG A 59 11.88 16.72 -4.43
N VAL A 60 10.95 17.33 -3.69
CA VAL A 60 10.15 18.45 -4.16
C VAL A 60 10.46 19.73 -3.41
N GLU A 61 10.38 20.83 -4.14
CA GLU A 61 10.36 22.17 -3.58
C GLU A 61 8.93 22.71 -3.71
N LEU A 62 8.33 23.03 -2.56
CA LEU A 62 6.96 23.48 -2.44
C LEU A 62 6.95 24.90 -1.89
N HIS A 63 6.10 25.74 -2.43
CA HIS A 63 5.89 27.11 -1.95
C HIS A 63 4.49 27.27 -1.38
N GLU A 64 4.40 27.76 -0.15
CA GLU A 64 3.13 28.08 0.50
C GLU A 64 2.62 29.42 -0.05
N GLY A 65 1.46 29.36 -0.75
CA GLY A 65 0.75 30.54 -1.26
C GLY A 65 -0.33 31.00 -0.29
N ARG A 66 -1.29 31.77 -0.80
CA ARG A 66 -2.48 32.25 -0.05
C ARG A 66 -3.61 31.21 -0.02
N GLY A 67 -3.57 30.20 -0.87
CA GLY A 67 -4.59 29.15 -0.97
C GLY A 67 -4.16 27.87 -0.25
N GLU A 68 -5.06 26.89 -0.20
CA GLU A 68 -4.83 25.58 0.42
C GLU A 68 -3.81 24.70 -0.33
N LEU A 69 -3.69 24.89 -1.64
CA LEU A 69 -2.74 24.14 -2.46
C LEU A 69 -1.36 24.79 -2.44
N LEU A 70 -0.36 23.95 -2.15
CA LEU A 70 1.05 24.35 -2.31
C LEU A 70 1.39 24.49 -3.79
N THR A 71 2.38 25.30 -4.14
CA THR A 71 2.86 25.39 -5.52
C THR A 71 4.16 24.60 -5.65
N VAL A 72 4.23 23.66 -6.60
CA VAL A 72 5.47 22.95 -6.93
C VAL A 72 6.40 23.91 -7.69
N THR A 73 7.53 24.25 -7.10
CA THR A 73 8.55 25.13 -7.71
C THR A 73 9.74 24.36 -8.25
N GLY A 74 10.00 23.15 -7.75
CA GLY A 74 11.04 22.25 -8.23
C GLY A 74 10.69 20.79 -7.94
N ALA A 75 11.20 19.89 -8.75
CA ALA A 75 11.08 18.44 -8.54
C ALA A 75 12.28 17.70 -9.13
N GLN A 76 12.85 16.78 -8.34
CA GLN A 76 13.90 15.85 -8.75
C GLN A 76 13.44 14.44 -8.46
N THR A 77 13.61 13.52 -9.40
CA THR A 77 13.27 12.11 -9.20
C THR A 77 14.29 11.47 -8.26
N VAL A 78 13.80 10.87 -7.18
CA VAL A 78 14.58 10.00 -6.29
C VAL A 78 14.45 8.57 -6.79
N ASP A 79 13.20 8.13 -7.07
CA ASP A 79 12.91 6.84 -7.67
C ASP A 79 11.69 6.96 -8.60
N ALA A 80 11.78 6.39 -9.78
CA ALA A 80 10.70 6.36 -10.76
C ALA A 80 9.90 5.07 -10.73
N TYR A 81 10.41 4.01 -10.05
CA TYR A 81 9.83 2.66 -10.06
C TYR A 81 9.44 2.24 -11.48
N ALA A 82 10.43 2.23 -12.37
CA ALA A 82 10.19 2.16 -13.81
C ALA A 82 9.55 0.84 -14.24
N ARG A 83 9.98 -0.28 -13.64
CA ARG A 83 9.50 -1.63 -13.96
C ARG A 83 8.05 -1.85 -13.53
N LEU A 84 7.66 -1.28 -12.37
CA LEU A 84 6.29 -1.26 -11.90
C LEU A 84 5.32 -0.68 -12.95
N ARG A 85 5.76 0.28 -13.76
CA ARG A 85 4.94 0.94 -14.78
C ARG A 85 4.74 0.11 -16.04
N GLU A 86 5.55 -0.89 -16.23
CA GLU A 86 5.52 -1.78 -17.39
C GLU A 86 4.66 -3.03 -17.13
N ASP A 87 4.26 -3.26 -15.88
CA ASP A 87 3.40 -4.35 -15.47
C ASP A 87 2.04 -3.84 -14.97
N ALA A 88 0.95 -4.31 -15.60
CA ALA A 88 -0.39 -3.83 -15.28
C ALA A 88 -0.86 -4.25 -13.87
N SER A 89 -0.42 -5.41 -13.37
CA SER A 89 -0.79 -5.91 -12.04
C SER A 89 -0.05 -5.14 -10.95
N ALA A 90 1.23 -4.87 -11.14
CA ALA A 90 2.03 -4.04 -10.25
C ALA A 90 1.53 -2.60 -10.22
N LEU A 91 1.13 -2.05 -11.37
CA LEU A 91 0.55 -0.72 -11.47
C LEU A 91 -0.77 -0.59 -10.70
N ASP A 92 -1.66 -1.59 -10.84
CA ASP A 92 -2.92 -1.65 -10.07
C ASP A 92 -2.66 -1.80 -8.56
N ALA A 93 -1.71 -2.65 -8.16
CA ALA A 93 -1.32 -2.82 -6.77
C ALA A 93 -0.73 -1.52 -6.16
N ALA A 94 0.07 -0.78 -6.91
CA ALA A 94 0.59 0.52 -6.51
C ALA A 94 -0.52 1.56 -6.35
N ALA A 95 -1.49 1.58 -7.28
CA ALA A 95 -2.65 2.46 -7.19
C ALA A 95 -3.47 2.19 -5.93
N ARG A 96 -3.71 0.92 -5.58
CA ARG A 96 -4.40 0.51 -4.35
C ARG A 96 -3.62 0.88 -3.09
N ALA A 97 -2.29 0.73 -3.10
CA ALA A 97 -1.44 1.12 -1.98
C ALA A 97 -1.49 2.64 -1.75
N CYS A 98 -1.37 3.43 -2.81
CA CYS A 98 -1.47 4.89 -2.75
C CYS A 98 -2.87 5.38 -2.34
N ASP A 99 -3.95 4.72 -2.83
CA ASP A 99 -5.32 5.03 -2.42
C ASP A 99 -5.52 4.74 -0.93
N ALA A 100 -5.03 3.60 -0.43
CA ALA A 100 -5.13 3.25 0.99
C ALA A 100 -4.44 4.27 1.88
N VAL A 101 -3.21 4.67 1.55
CA VAL A 101 -2.49 5.73 2.30
C VAL A 101 -3.22 7.05 2.20
N GLY A 102 -3.66 7.45 1.01
CA GLY A 102 -4.35 8.73 0.80
C GLY A 102 -5.69 8.86 1.50
N ARG A 103 -6.37 7.73 1.79
CA ARG A 103 -7.65 7.68 2.50
C ARG A 103 -7.50 7.52 4.01
N LEU A 104 -6.52 6.72 4.46
CA LEU A 104 -6.30 6.50 5.90
C LEU A 104 -5.60 7.68 6.57
N PHE A 105 -4.77 8.41 5.82
CA PHE A 105 -3.96 9.51 6.33
C PHE A 105 -4.27 10.80 5.56
N GLU A 106 -5.50 11.30 5.74
CA GLU A 106 -5.99 12.49 5.01
C GLU A 106 -5.45 13.80 5.57
N THR A 107 -4.99 13.79 6.81
CA THR A 107 -4.49 14.96 7.51
C THR A 107 -3.06 15.31 7.13
N SER A 108 -2.69 16.58 7.33
CA SER A 108 -1.32 17.07 7.13
C SER A 108 -0.43 16.79 8.36
N GLU A 109 -0.57 15.61 8.98
CA GLU A 109 0.22 15.22 10.14
C GLU A 109 1.46 14.43 9.75
N PRO A 110 2.61 14.64 10.43
CA PRO A 110 3.83 13.89 10.15
C PRO A 110 3.68 12.40 10.47
N HIS A 111 3.89 11.55 9.46
CA HIS A 111 3.94 10.11 9.62
C HIS A 111 5.10 9.51 8.81
N PRO A 112 6.35 9.69 9.24
CA PRO A 112 7.51 9.18 8.50
C PRO A 112 7.49 7.66 8.34
N GLY A 113 6.94 6.93 9.31
CA GLY A 113 6.77 5.47 9.23
C GLY A 113 5.87 5.05 8.06
N VAL A 114 4.76 5.75 7.85
CA VAL A 114 3.83 5.49 6.73
C VAL A 114 4.47 5.85 5.39
N PHE A 115 5.21 6.97 5.33
CA PHE A 115 5.97 7.34 4.14
C PHE A 115 6.98 6.25 3.75
N ASN A 116 7.78 5.77 4.71
CA ASN A 116 8.76 4.71 4.49
C ASN A 116 8.10 3.39 4.08
N LEU A 117 6.99 3.02 4.73
CA LEU A 117 6.22 1.83 4.42
C LEU A 117 5.68 1.87 2.97
N LEU A 118 5.15 3.02 2.55
CA LEU A 118 4.70 3.22 1.16
C LEU A 118 5.86 3.11 0.17
N CYS A 119 6.98 3.79 0.42
CA CYS A 119 8.17 3.69 -0.43
C CYS A 119 8.66 2.24 -0.55
N ARG A 120 8.69 1.48 0.57
CA ARG A 120 9.08 0.06 0.55
C ARG A 120 8.09 -0.79 -0.24
N LYS A 121 6.77 -0.53 -0.10
CA LYS A 121 5.76 -1.24 -0.89
C LYS A 121 5.94 -1.01 -2.39
N LEU A 122 6.18 0.22 -2.82
CA LEU A 122 6.41 0.54 -4.22
C LEU A 122 7.71 -0.10 -4.75
N ALA A 123 8.79 -0.08 -3.96
CA ALA A 123 10.04 -0.74 -4.32
C ALA A 123 9.87 -2.26 -4.50
N LEU A 124 9.15 -2.94 -3.59
CA LEU A 124 8.87 -4.36 -3.72
C LEU A 124 8.03 -4.69 -4.96
N LEU A 125 7.07 -3.85 -5.31
CA LEU A 125 6.28 -4.03 -6.53
C LEU A 125 7.16 -3.86 -7.79
N ASP A 126 8.10 -2.92 -7.78
CA ASP A 126 9.05 -2.71 -8.87
C ASP A 126 10.03 -3.88 -9.01
N GLU A 127 10.54 -4.41 -7.87
CA GLU A 127 11.40 -5.59 -7.81
C GLU A 127 10.70 -6.84 -8.36
N HIS A 128 9.41 -7.06 -8.01
CA HIS A 128 8.62 -8.20 -8.51
C HIS A 128 8.34 -8.10 -10.00
N ALA A 129 7.93 -6.93 -10.50
CA ALA A 129 7.73 -6.70 -11.91
C ALA A 129 9.00 -6.96 -12.75
N ALA A 130 10.19 -6.83 -12.15
CA ALA A 130 11.45 -7.16 -12.77
C ALA A 130 11.69 -8.67 -12.91
N ARG A 131 11.28 -9.46 -11.90
CA ARG A 131 11.50 -10.92 -11.88
C ARG A 131 10.57 -11.65 -12.86
N ASP A 132 9.31 -11.21 -12.94
CA ASP A 132 8.32 -11.82 -13.83
C ASP A 132 8.65 -11.63 -15.32
N ARG A 133 9.59 -10.74 -15.66
CA ARG A 133 10.06 -10.45 -17.02
C ARG A 133 11.39 -11.08 -17.40
N THR A 134 11.97 -11.95 -16.55
CA THR A 134 13.17 -12.68 -16.95
C THR A 134 12.79 -13.62 -18.09
N PRO A 135 13.32 -13.46 -19.34
CA PRO A 135 12.81 -14.15 -20.49
C PRO A 135 13.12 -15.64 -20.43
N ALA A 136 12.13 -16.48 -20.68
CA ALA A 136 12.32 -17.84 -21.17
C ALA A 136 12.92 -17.87 -22.62
N ASP A 137 13.51 -16.78 -23.09
CA ASP A 137 14.03 -16.59 -24.44
C ASP A 137 15.52 -16.22 -24.48
N VAL A 138 16.35 -16.94 -23.72
CA VAL A 138 17.79 -17.03 -24.02
C VAL A 138 18.16 -18.51 -24.00
N HIS A 139 18.17 -19.09 -25.19
CA HIS A 139 18.88 -20.30 -25.63
C HIS A 139 19.32 -21.34 -24.59
N ALA A 140 18.83 -22.55 -24.83
CA ALA A 140 19.38 -23.81 -24.39
C ALA A 140 20.91 -23.74 -24.19
N ALA A 141 21.35 -23.78 -22.95
CA ALA A 141 22.71 -24.13 -22.58
C ALA A 141 22.64 -25.22 -21.50
N ASP A 142 23.30 -26.31 -21.78
CA ASP A 142 23.55 -27.56 -21.09
C ASP A 142 23.06 -27.78 -19.64
N PRO A 143 22.47 -28.97 -19.36
CA PRO A 143 22.02 -29.37 -18.04
C PRO A 143 23.18 -30.03 -17.23
N ALA A 144 24.22 -29.32 -16.89
CA ALA A 144 25.35 -29.85 -16.16
C ALA A 144 25.91 -28.93 -15.04
N ASP A 145 25.07 -28.12 -14.41
CA ASP A 145 25.50 -27.43 -13.17
C ASP A 145 24.27 -27.14 -12.26
N ALA A 146 23.63 -28.23 -11.81
CA ALA A 146 22.58 -28.19 -10.79
C ALA A 146 23.21 -28.44 -9.43
N GLY A 147 23.67 -27.40 -8.76
CA GLY A 147 24.29 -27.51 -7.45
C GLY A 147 24.49 -26.20 -6.72
N ALA A 148 23.39 -25.52 -6.37
CA ALA A 148 23.36 -24.58 -5.25
C ALA A 148 21.89 -24.33 -4.90
N GLU A 149 21.33 -25.11 -3.98
CA GLU A 149 20.10 -24.80 -3.28
C GLU A 149 20.35 -23.57 -2.39
N GLY A 150 20.21 -22.39 -2.95
CA GLY A 150 20.02 -21.17 -2.19
C GLY A 150 18.63 -21.22 -1.56
N ASP A 151 18.54 -21.07 -0.25
CA ASP A 151 17.32 -20.82 0.51
C ASP A 151 16.64 -19.52 0.03
N GLY A 152 16.07 -19.59 -1.15
CA GLY A 152 15.30 -18.56 -1.80
C GLY A 152 13.85 -18.64 -1.36
N GLY A 153 13.50 -18.07 -0.21
CA GLY A 153 12.13 -17.92 0.21
C GLY A 153 11.31 -17.38 -0.96
N ASN A 154 10.28 -18.13 -1.37
CA ASN A 154 9.38 -17.77 -2.46
C ASN A 154 8.81 -16.35 -2.18
N PRO A 155 8.92 -15.37 -3.10
CA PRO A 155 8.44 -14.03 -2.83
C PRO A 155 6.95 -14.08 -2.42
N PRO A 156 6.54 -13.26 -1.44
CA PRO A 156 5.17 -13.28 -0.97
C PRO A 156 4.22 -13.04 -2.15
N ASP A 157 3.17 -13.86 -2.24
CA ASP A 157 2.09 -13.66 -3.19
C ASP A 157 1.60 -12.21 -3.13
N ALA A 158 1.28 -11.64 -4.29
CA ALA A 158 0.91 -10.23 -4.42
C ALA A 158 -0.23 -9.84 -3.45
N ARG A 159 -1.17 -10.76 -3.18
CA ARG A 159 -2.28 -10.56 -2.25
C ARG A 159 -1.82 -10.58 -0.79
N SER A 160 -0.99 -11.54 -0.40
CA SER A 160 -0.39 -11.62 0.93
C SER A 160 0.38 -10.35 1.27
N GLY A 161 1.25 -9.90 0.37
CA GLY A 161 1.99 -8.65 0.53
C GLY A 161 1.12 -7.39 0.57
N ALA A 162 -0.05 -7.38 -0.11
CA ALA A 162 -1.00 -6.27 -0.05
C ALA A 162 -1.76 -6.24 1.28
N LEU A 163 -2.16 -7.40 1.81
CA LEU A 163 -2.85 -7.50 3.09
C LEU A 163 -1.92 -7.20 4.27
N ALA A 164 -0.68 -7.69 4.24
CA ALA A 164 0.35 -7.35 5.23
C ALA A 164 0.63 -5.84 5.26
N PHE A 165 0.72 -5.20 4.09
CA PHE A 165 0.84 -3.74 3.99
C PHE A 165 -0.34 -3.02 4.65
N ARG A 166 -1.58 -3.45 4.40
CA ARG A 166 -2.78 -2.85 5.00
C ARG A 166 -2.84 -3.04 6.51
N LEU A 167 -2.46 -4.21 7.03
CA LEU A 167 -2.37 -4.45 8.48
C LEU A 167 -1.37 -3.48 9.13
N LYS A 168 -0.22 -3.26 8.50
CA LYS A 168 0.76 -2.26 8.99
C LYS A 168 0.22 -0.82 8.92
N LEU A 169 -0.60 -0.49 7.94
CA LEU A 169 -1.29 0.80 7.90
C LEU A 169 -2.31 0.94 9.01
N LEU A 170 -3.05 -0.12 9.37
CA LEU A 170 -3.96 -0.10 10.53
C LEU A 170 -3.20 0.16 11.83
N VAL A 171 -2.03 -0.48 12.02
CA VAL A 171 -1.16 -0.19 13.17
C VAL A 171 -0.76 1.28 13.22
N ALA A 172 -0.29 1.82 12.10
CA ALA A 172 0.13 3.21 12.00
C ALA A 172 -1.02 4.22 12.21
N ALA A 173 -2.26 3.82 11.87
CA ALA A 173 -3.46 4.62 12.08
C ALA A 173 -4.07 4.48 13.49
N GLY A 174 -3.46 3.66 14.37
CA GLY A 174 -4.03 3.36 15.69
C GLY A 174 -5.27 2.47 15.67
N LEU A 175 -5.47 1.75 14.56
CA LEU A 175 -6.61 0.84 14.32
C LEU A 175 -6.18 -0.63 14.33
N ALA A 176 -5.05 -0.95 14.99
CA ALA A 176 -4.58 -2.33 15.09
C ALA A 176 -5.63 -3.20 15.79
N PRO A 177 -6.13 -4.29 15.16
CA PRO A 177 -7.08 -5.16 15.80
C PRO A 177 -6.46 -5.89 16.98
N GLN A 178 -7.25 -6.06 18.06
CA GLN A 178 -6.86 -6.89 19.19
C GLN A 178 -6.89 -8.35 18.81
N LEU A 179 -5.73 -9.03 18.90
CA LEU A 179 -5.60 -10.45 18.57
C LEU A 179 -5.23 -11.32 19.78
N GLY A 180 -4.65 -10.77 20.84
CA GLY A 180 -4.15 -11.53 21.99
C GLY A 180 -5.21 -11.91 23.02
N ALA A 181 -6.41 -11.34 22.97
CA ALA A 181 -7.52 -11.60 23.86
C ALA A 181 -8.83 -11.18 23.19
N CYS A 182 -9.95 -11.67 23.72
CA CYS A 182 -11.28 -11.23 23.30
C CYS A 182 -11.42 -9.70 23.46
N ALA A 183 -11.68 -9.02 22.36
CA ALA A 183 -11.78 -7.54 22.33
C ALA A 183 -12.97 -7.02 23.15
N ALA A 184 -13.97 -7.87 23.45
CA ALA A 184 -15.15 -7.50 24.21
C ALA A 184 -15.01 -7.75 25.72
N CYS A 185 -14.43 -8.89 26.17
CA CYS A 185 -14.40 -9.28 27.58
C CYS A 185 -12.99 -9.56 28.14
N GLY A 186 -11.95 -9.58 27.28
CA GLY A 186 -10.58 -9.84 27.70
C GLY A 186 -10.20 -11.31 27.86
N GLU A 187 -11.13 -12.27 27.59
CA GLU A 187 -10.85 -13.71 27.60
C GLU A 187 -9.74 -14.05 26.61
N ARG A 188 -8.82 -14.93 27.01
CA ARG A 188 -7.66 -15.31 26.17
C ARG A 188 -7.80 -16.65 25.49
N GLU A 189 -8.73 -17.45 25.95
CA GLU A 189 -8.97 -18.79 25.40
C GLU A 189 -10.26 -18.80 24.56
N HIS A 190 -10.43 -19.87 23.76
CA HIS A 190 -11.63 -20.07 22.94
C HIS A 190 -12.00 -18.87 22.05
N LEU A 191 -10.98 -18.24 21.44
CA LEU A 191 -11.17 -17.18 20.45
C LEU A 191 -11.67 -17.81 19.15
N VAL A 192 -12.91 -17.51 18.74
CA VAL A 192 -13.61 -18.22 17.65
C VAL A 192 -13.92 -17.32 16.45
N GLY A 193 -13.96 -16.01 16.63
CA GLY A 193 -14.40 -15.10 15.56
C GLY A 193 -13.71 -13.77 15.59
N PHE A 194 -14.07 -12.92 14.63
CA PHE A 194 -13.62 -11.53 14.51
C PHE A 194 -14.81 -10.59 14.46
N SER A 195 -14.80 -9.56 15.28
CA SER A 195 -15.80 -8.50 15.30
C SER A 195 -15.15 -7.15 14.99
N GLY A 196 -15.54 -6.54 13.86
CA GLY A 196 -15.13 -5.16 13.54
C GLY A 196 -15.60 -4.17 14.59
N ALA A 197 -16.80 -4.36 15.14
CA ALA A 197 -17.38 -3.50 16.18
C ALA A 197 -16.59 -3.57 17.51
N ALA A 198 -16.16 -4.77 17.91
CA ALA A 198 -15.31 -4.94 19.08
C ALA A 198 -13.85 -4.55 18.84
N GLY A 199 -13.43 -4.43 17.56
CA GLY A 199 -12.06 -4.06 17.18
C GLY A 199 -11.07 -5.22 17.26
N GLY A 200 -11.51 -6.49 17.11
CA GLY A 200 -10.59 -7.63 17.17
C GLY A 200 -11.28 -9.00 17.26
N VAL A 201 -10.49 -9.97 17.74
CA VAL A 201 -11.01 -11.33 17.98
C VAL A 201 -11.96 -11.37 19.15
N VAL A 202 -12.91 -12.31 19.10
CA VAL A 202 -13.91 -12.51 20.16
C VAL A 202 -14.00 -13.98 20.55
N CYS A 203 -14.30 -14.25 21.83
CA CYS A 203 -14.54 -15.59 22.33
C CYS A 203 -15.96 -16.08 22.02
N ALA A 204 -16.24 -17.36 22.24
CA ALA A 204 -17.54 -17.98 21.99
C ALA A 204 -18.70 -17.29 22.73
N ALA A 205 -18.46 -16.75 23.93
CA ALA A 205 -19.50 -16.02 24.68
C ALA A 205 -19.82 -14.64 24.09
N CYS A 206 -18.89 -14.04 23.30
CA CYS A 206 -19.01 -12.70 22.72
C CYS A 206 -19.15 -12.73 21.21
N GLU A 207 -19.43 -13.89 20.60
CA GLU A 207 -19.42 -14.06 19.13
C GLU A 207 -20.58 -13.39 18.37
N ALA A 208 -21.58 -12.87 19.07
CA ALA A 208 -22.75 -12.24 18.45
C ALA A 208 -22.31 -11.08 17.52
N GLY A 209 -22.70 -11.16 16.23
CA GLY A 209 -22.32 -10.16 15.22
C GLY A 209 -20.89 -10.27 14.68
N SER A 210 -20.15 -11.31 15.07
CA SER A 210 -18.83 -11.63 14.53
C SER A 210 -18.93 -12.55 13.30
N PHE A 211 -17.77 -12.80 12.67
CA PHE A 211 -17.62 -13.87 11.68
C PHE A 211 -16.45 -14.78 12.07
N ALA A 212 -16.54 -16.05 11.68
CA ALA A 212 -15.51 -17.03 11.99
C ALA A 212 -14.14 -16.61 11.41
N LEU A 213 -13.10 -16.62 12.25
CA LEU A 213 -11.73 -16.39 11.87
C LEU A 213 -10.94 -17.68 12.04
N GLY A 214 -10.57 -18.30 10.91
CA GLY A 214 -9.81 -19.55 10.93
C GLY A 214 -8.36 -19.35 11.39
N GLU A 215 -7.74 -20.45 11.87
CA GLU A 215 -6.39 -20.43 12.42
C GLU A 215 -5.35 -19.82 11.46
N HIS A 216 -5.42 -20.17 10.17
CA HIS A 216 -4.50 -19.61 9.16
C HIS A 216 -4.63 -18.10 9.01
N ALA A 217 -5.87 -17.58 9.07
CA ALA A 217 -6.11 -16.14 8.99
C ALA A 217 -5.62 -15.42 10.24
N TYR A 218 -5.88 -16.00 11.42
CA TYR A 218 -5.39 -15.49 12.69
C TYR A 218 -3.86 -15.44 12.72
N ARG A 219 -3.19 -16.54 12.37
CA ARG A 219 -1.73 -16.63 12.31
C ARG A 219 -1.15 -15.62 11.32
N PHE A 220 -1.72 -15.53 10.11
CA PHE A 220 -1.31 -14.52 9.14
C PHE A 220 -1.34 -13.10 9.71
N MET A 221 -2.44 -12.72 10.39
CA MET A 221 -2.57 -11.37 10.97
C MET A 221 -1.52 -11.13 12.07
N THR A 222 -1.30 -12.10 12.93
CA THR A 222 -0.31 -12.02 14.01
C THR A 222 1.11 -11.87 13.46
N ASP A 223 1.49 -12.72 12.50
CA ASP A 223 2.83 -12.73 11.91
C ASP A 223 3.09 -11.46 11.09
N ALA A 224 2.09 -11.00 10.34
CA ALA A 224 2.20 -9.78 9.52
C ALA A 224 2.49 -8.51 10.34
N PHE A 225 2.16 -8.46 11.62
CA PHE A 225 2.52 -7.33 12.46
C PHE A 225 4.02 -7.28 12.75
N GLY A 226 4.66 -8.42 12.99
CA GLY A 226 6.08 -8.53 13.33
C GLY A 226 7.00 -8.60 12.10
N ALA A 227 6.60 -9.33 11.07
CA ALA A 227 7.43 -9.58 9.90
C ALA A 227 7.68 -8.31 9.06
N PRO A 228 8.86 -8.12 8.49
CA PRO A 228 9.09 -7.05 7.52
C PRO A 228 8.26 -7.30 6.25
N LEU A 229 7.94 -6.23 5.50
CA LEU A 229 6.99 -6.31 4.39
C LEU A 229 7.44 -7.25 3.25
N HIS A 230 8.76 -7.43 3.05
CA HIS A 230 9.31 -8.34 2.05
C HIS A 230 9.27 -9.82 2.47
N GLU A 231 8.99 -10.08 3.74
CA GLU A 231 8.79 -11.39 4.34
C GLU A 231 7.31 -11.57 4.77
N ALA A 232 6.39 -10.95 4.05
CA ALA A 232 4.97 -11.07 4.35
C ALA A 232 4.57 -12.56 4.41
N PRO A 233 3.86 -13.00 5.48
CA PRO A 233 3.49 -14.38 5.63
C PRO A 233 2.62 -14.87 4.47
N GLN A 234 2.66 -16.17 4.18
CA GLN A 234 1.81 -16.82 3.19
C GLN A 234 0.63 -17.49 3.88
N ALA A 235 -0.51 -17.50 3.20
CA ALA A 235 -1.70 -18.22 3.67
C ALA A 235 -2.57 -18.66 2.50
N PRO A 236 -3.41 -19.70 2.69
CA PRO A 236 -4.40 -20.10 1.70
C PRO A 236 -5.36 -18.97 1.35
N GLU A 237 -5.87 -18.96 0.12
CA GLU A 237 -6.76 -17.92 -0.40
C GLU A 237 -8.00 -17.68 0.47
N THR A 238 -8.55 -18.75 1.07
CA THR A 238 -9.66 -18.67 2.01
C THR A 238 -9.32 -17.89 3.28
N ALA A 239 -8.09 -18.06 3.79
CA ALA A 239 -7.58 -17.33 4.94
C ALA A 239 -7.33 -15.86 4.58
N LEU A 240 -6.73 -15.59 3.42
CA LEU A 240 -6.52 -14.22 2.92
C LEU A 240 -7.84 -13.48 2.74
N ALA A 241 -8.90 -14.14 2.29
CA ALA A 241 -10.25 -13.57 2.21
C ALA A 241 -10.81 -13.20 3.59
N GLN A 242 -10.57 -14.02 4.62
CA GLN A 242 -10.96 -13.70 6.01
C GLN A 242 -10.15 -12.51 6.56
N VAL A 243 -8.85 -12.44 6.30
CA VAL A 243 -8.01 -11.29 6.68
C VAL A 243 -8.51 -10.00 6.01
N GLU A 244 -8.82 -10.05 4.72
CA GLU A 244 -9.37 -8.89 4.00
C GLU A 244 -10.71 -8.44 4.58
N ARG A 245 -11.58 -9.40 4.96
CA ARG A 245 -12.84 -9.11 5.64
C ARG A 245 -12.61 -8.47 7.00
N ALA A 246 -11.62 -8.94 7.77
CA ALA A 246 -11.28 -8.37 9.07
C ALA A 246 -10.79 -6.92 8.95
N ILE A 247 -9.88 -6.64 8.00
CA ILE A 247 -9.42 -5.29 7.69
C ILE A 247 -10.59 -4.39 7.30
N SER A 248 -11.46 -4.86 6.41
CA SER A 248 -12.62 -4.09 5.93
C SER A 248 -13.59 -3.78 7.06
N ALA A 249 -13.92 -4.77 7.91
CA ALA A 249 -14.81 -4.60 9.05
C ALA A 249 -14.25 -3.59 10.07
N THR A 250 -12.94 -3.63 10.34
CA THR A 250 -12.27 -2.65 11.21
C THR A 250 -12.37 -1.24 10.64
N LEU A 251 -12.06 -1.06 9.36
CA LEU A 251 -12.10 0.24 8.70
C LEU A 251 -13.52 0.82 8.58
N GLU A 252 -14.48 -0.02 8.24
CA GLU A 252 -15.88 0.41 8.13
C GLU A 252 -16.43 0.86 9.49
N HIS A 253 -16.10 0.14 10.56
CA HIS A 253 -16.63 0.45 11.88
C HIS A 253 -15.95 1.63 12.55
N HIS A 254 -14.60 1.67 12.52
CA HIS A 254 -13.83 2.66 13.31
C HIS A 254 -13.40 3.89 12.51
N ALA A 255 -13.33 3.80 11.19
CA ALA A 255 -12.92 4.91 10.32
C ALA A 255 -14.00 5.34 9.32
N ASN A 256 -15.14 4.65 9.26
CA ASN A 256 -16.16 4.84 8.24
C ASN A 256 -15.59 4.83 6.81
N LEU A 257 -14.63 3.95 6.56
CA LEU A 257 -13.82 3.89 5.34
C LEU A 257 -13.90 2.54 4.66
N ARG A 258 -14.03 2.56 3.33
CA ARG A 258 -13.92 1.36 2.48
C ARG A 258 -12.76 1.50 1.52
N LEU A 259 -11.84 0.54 1.52
CA LEU A 259 -10.77 0.43 0.55
C LEU A 259 -11.18 -0.45 -0.62
N MET A 260 -10.56 -0.24 -1.78
CA MET A 260 -10.66 -1.19 -2.88
C MET A 260 -10.09 -2.56 -2.44
N PRO A 261 -10.56 -3.71 -3.00
CA PRO A 261 -10.01 -5.03 -2.69
C PRO A 261 -8.49 -5.07 -2.80
N ALA A 262 -7.81 -5.91 -2.00
CA ALA A 262 -6.34 -5.96 -1.96
C ALA A 262 -5.72 -6.41 -3.29
N SER A 263 -6.40 -7.32 -4.02
CA SER A 263 -6.05 -7.74 -5.38
C SER A 263 -7.14 -7.34 -6.37
N GLY A 264 -6.77 -7.03 -7.61
CA GLY A 264 -7.71 -6.93 -8.72
C GLY A 264 -8.46 -8.26 -8.89
N ARG A 265 -9.76 -8.22 -9.23
CA ARG A 265 -10.44 -9.44 -9.67
C ARG A 265 -9.69 -9.93 -10.91
N SER A 266 -9.06 -11.11 -10.82
CA SER A 266 -8.58 -11.81 -12.01
C SER A 266 -9.76 -11.97 -12.96
N ARG A 267 -9.74 -11.28 -14.09
CA ARG A 267 -10.64 -11.55 -15.20
C ARG A 267 -10.21 -12.86 -15.87
N ARG A 268 -10.21 -13.95 -15.09
CA ARG A 268 -10.21 -15.31 -15.62
C ARG A 268 -11.58 -15.90 -15.30
N ALA A 269 -12.54 -15.69 -16.17
CA ALA A 269 -13.66 -16.60 -16.45
C ALA A 269 -14.56 -15.92 -17.47
N ALA A 270 -14.62 -16.51 -18.60
CA ALA A 270 -15.66 -16.59 -19.59
C ALA A 270 -15.06 -16.41 -21.02
N VAL A 271 -14.31 -17.41 -21.43
CA VAL A 271 -14.38 -17.89 -22.80
C VAL A 271 -14.75 -19.37 -22.67
N SER A 272 -16.02 -19.65 -22.77
CA SER A 272 -16.60 -20.95 -23.15
C SER A 272 -17.60 -20.65 -24.21
#